data_36edc6824d5dbb8cfae8fa5a08e7d1c7
#
_entry.id   36edc6824d5dbb8cfae8fa5a08e7d1c7
#
_cell.length_a   1.000
_cell.length_b   1.000
_cell.length_c   1.000
_cell.angle_alpha   90.00
_cell.angle_beta   90.00
_cell.angle_gamma   90.00
#
_symmetry.space_group_name_H-M   'P 1'
#
loop_
_entity.id
_entity.type
_entity.pdbx_description
1 polymer ?
#
loop_
_entity_poly.entity_id
_entity_poly.type
_entity_poly.pdbx_seq_one_letter_code
_entity_poly.pdbx_strand_id
1 'polypeptide(L)'
;MKMTKNIFSWIMYDFANSSFTTIIVTVVYSKYFVQTVVNQGEYGTALWGRAVSISMLLVALSAPIFGAVADFSRAKKTFLFYNTYLTIIFTALLYFVRAGDITKGMLFFIIANFGYNSANVFYNALLPDITTRENMGKVSGWGWGVGYIGGMISLLLALPLVHNHWTALTYPMVASFFAIFSIFIFVMLKEVHRPSKRTNYFRTAVQRIRVSAKNIGNFRELLKFIVSYLIYNDGIVVIISFASIYGASRFGMTTKQLITFFIMMQPSSMLGALFFGYVLDKIGPKRTINISLVLWMGVLLGAFFCQSVTQFYIVGIVAGLAIGSSQSSSRTMLALLTPDAKMGEFFGFYAFTGKMSSIIGPVLYGEIARITGEQRWAILSVSVFFVVGFILLQTVNEQKGRAVALNWKDDS
;
A
#
# COMPACT_ATOMS: atom_id res chain seq x y z
N MET A 1 3.04 -9.93 25.65
CA MET A 1 4.15 -9.04 25.15
C MET A 1 3.97 -7.65 25.72
N LYS A 2 5.03 -7.03 26.31
CA LYS A 2 4.97 -5.64 26.80
C LYS A 2 5.27 -4.66 25.64
N MET A 3 4.54 -3.56 25.56
CA MET A 3 4.80 -2.46 24.65
C MET A 3 6.13 -1.79 25.04
N THR A 4 7.18 -1.98 24.23
CA THR A 4 8.47 -1.32 24.46
C THR A 4 8.48 0.06 23.78
N LYS A 5 9.42 0.95 24.18
CA LYS A 5 9.60 2.26 23.54
C LYS A 5 9.86 2.13 22.04
N ASN A 6 10.61 1.10 21.62
CA ASN A 6 10.90 0.86 20.20
C ASN A 6 9.64 0.43 19.44
N ILE A 7 8.83 -0.47 20.00
CA ILE A 7 7.56 -0.91 19.38
C ILE A 7 6.59 0.27 19.27
N PHE A 8 6.43 1.04 20.35
CA PHE A 8 5.57 2.23 20.35
C PHE A 8 5.98 3.21 19.26
N SER A 9 7.27 3.58 19.19
CA SER A 9 7.77 4.54 18.20
C SER A 9 7.61 4.04 16.76
N TRP A 10 7.76 2.74 16.53
CA TRP A 10 7.53 2.10 15.25
C TRP A 10 6.06 2.16 14.83
N ILE A 11 5.14 1.86 15.75
CA ILE A 11 3.68 1.95 15.52
C ILE A 11 3.27 3.41 15.24
N MET A 12 3.84 4.38 15.97
CA MET A 12 3.57 5.80 15.75
C MET A 12 4.02 6.30 14.38
N TYR A 13 4.96 5.62 13.74
CA TYR A 13 5.31 5.93 12.36
C TYR A 13 4.21 5.51 11.37
N ASP A 14 3.53 4.37 11.57
CA ASP A 14 2.35 3.98 10.78
C ASP A 14 1.18 4.97 10.97
N PHE A 15 0.98 5.43 12.21
CA PHE A 15 0.03 6.49 12.50
C PHE A 15 0.33 7.76 11.69
N ALA A 16 1.59 8.17 11.66
CA ALA A 16 2.04 9.37 10.97
C ALA A 16 1.88 9.26 9.44
N ASN A 17 2.40 8.17 8.87
CA ASN A 17 2.53 8.00 7.43
C ASN A 17 1.19 7.73 6.73
N SER A 18 0.20 7.20 7.45
CA SER A 18 -1.15 6.94 6.93
C SER A 18 -1.87 8.22 6.49
N SER A 19 -1.51 9.39 7.03
CA SER A 19 -2.04 10.68 6.58
C SER A 19 -1.72 10.96 5.12
N PHE A 20 -0.51 10.63 4.67
CA PHE A 20 -0.08 10.83 3.28
C PHE A 20 -0.90 9.97 2.31
N THR A 21 -0.99 8.67 2.54
CA THR A 21 -1.75 7.79 1.66
C THR A 21 -3.22 8.18 1.62
N THR A 22 -3.80 8.49 2.76
CA THR A 22 -5.23 8.80 2.86
C THR A 22 -5.57 10.12 2.17
N ILE A 23 -4.88 11.20 2.50
CA ILE A 23 -5.23 12.55 2.01
C ILE A 23 -4.63 12.83 0.62
N ILE A 24 -3.36 12.47 0.40
CA ILE A 24 -2.67 12.84 -0.84
C ILE A 24 -2.97 11.80 -1.94
N VAL A 25 -2.71 10.52 -1.67
CA VAL A 25 -2.84 9.50 -2.73
C VAL A 25 -4.30 9.21 -3.02
N THR A 26 -5.16 9.15 -1.99
CA THR A 26 -6.49 8.56 -2.14
C THR A 26 -7.62 9.60 -2.25
N VAL A 27 -7.66 10.64 -1.38
CA VAL A 27 -8.91 11.40 -1.21
C VAL A 27 -8.87 12.81 -1.80
N VAL A 28 -7.91 13.64 -1.36
CA VAL A 28 -7.98 15.09 -1.62
C VAL A 28 -7.15 15.49 -2.83
N TYR A 29 -5.84 15.18 -2.82
CA TYR A 29 -4.97 15.65 -3.89
C TYR A 29 -5.22 14.92 -5.21
N SER A 30 -5.50 13.63 -5.21
CA SER A 30 -5.86 12.87 -6.41
C SER A 30 -7.03 13.52 -7.17
N LYS A 31 -8.11 13.84 -6.43
CA LYS A 31 -9.25 14.57 -7.00
C LYS A 31 -8.87 15.98 -7.45
N TYR A 32 -8.18 16.75 -6.61
CA TYR A 32 -7.76 18.11 -6.90
C TYR A 32 -6.90 18.17 -8.17
N PHE A 33 -5.95 17.24 -8.30
CA PHE A 33 -5.10 17.15 -9.48
C PHE A 33 -5.93 16.93 -10.76
N VAL A 34 -6.81 15.94 -10.76
CA VAL A 34 -7.63 15.61 -11.94
C VAL A 34 -8.61 16.72 -12.29
N GLN A 35 -9.38 17.22 -11.30
CA GLN A 35 -10.49 18.13 -11.55
C GLN A 35 -10.10 19.61 -11.58
N THR A 36 -9.02 20.01 -10.90
CA THR A 36 -8.64 21.43 -10.77
C THR A 36 -7.33 21.72 -11.49
N VAL A 37 -6.29 20.90 -11.29
CA VAL A 37 -4.97 21.19 -11.88
C VAL A 37 -5.00 20.89 -13.37
N VAL A 38 -5.47 19.71 -13.77
CA VAL A 38 -5.57 19.33 -15.19
C VAL A 38 -6.83 19.88 -15.82
N ASN A 39 -7.96 19.75 -15.12
CA ASN A 39 -9.30 20.20 -15.53
C ASN A 39 -9.72 19.72 -16.95
N GLN A 40 -9.31 18.53 -17.32
CA GLN A 40 -9.60 17.92 -18.63
C GLN A 40 -10.12 16.48 -18.44
N GLY A 41 -11.06 16.27 -17.53
CA GLY A 41 -11.79 15.01 -17.35
C GLY A 41 -10.90 13.77 -17.31
N GLU A 42 -11.10 12.88 -18.26
CA GLU A 42 -10.43 11.57 -18.30
C GLU A 42 -8.93 11.67 -18.67
N TYR A 43 -8.52 12.74 -19.33
CA TYR A 43 -7.09 13.01 -19.56
C TYR A 43 -6.36 13.27 -18.23
N GLY A 44 -6.99 14.01 -17.31
CA GLY A 44 -6.46 14.18 -15.95
C GLY A 44 -6.33 12.86 -15.20
N THR A 45 -7.30 11.95 -15.38
CA THR A 45 -7.25 10.60 -14.81
C THR A 45 -6.06 9.80 -15.37
N ALA A 46 -5.81 9.87 -16.67
CA ALA A 46 -4.65 9.21 -17.28
C ALA A 46 -3.32 9.77 -16.76
N LEU A 47 -3.21 11.10 -16.61
CA LEU A 47 -2.02 11.73 -16.03
C LEU A 47 -1.80 11.32 -14.56
N TRP A 48 -2.86 11.21 -13.77
CA TRP A 48 -2.77 10.68 -12.41
C TRP A 48 -2.23 9.25 -12.39
N GLY A 49 -2.77 8.37 -13.24
CA GLY A 49 -2.30 6.99 -13.37
C GLY A 49 -0.81 6.91 -13.74
N ARG A 50 -0.38 7.73 -14.71
CA ARG A 50 1.04 7.84 -15.10
C ARG A 50 1.91 8.32 -13.94
N ALA A 51 1.47 9.32 -13.17
CA ALA A 51 2.22 9.84 -12.03
C ALA A 51 2.41 8.77 -10.93
N VAL A 52 1.34 8.02 -10.59
CA VAL A 52 1.43 6.89 -9.66
C VAL A 52 2.39 5.84 -10.18
N SER A 53 2.24 5.41 -11.44
CA SER A 53 3.07 4.36 -12.04
C SER A 53 4.54 4.75 -12.18
N ILE A 54 4.85 5.99 -12.57
CA ILE A 54 6.23 6.49 -12.63
C ILE A 54 6.87 6.44 -11.25
N SER A 55 6.16 6.91 -10.21
CA SER A 55 6.71 6.87 -8.85
C SER A 55 6.97 5.44 -8.38
N MET A 56 6.08 4.49 -8.69
CA MET A 56 6.25 3.08 -8.34
C MET A 56 7.37 2.40 -9.14
N LEU A 57 7.52 2.75 -10.41
CA LEU A 57 8.65 2.28 -11.22
C LEU A 57 10.00 2.74 -10.64
N LEU A 58 10.10 4.00 -10.22
CA LEU A 58 11.30 4.51 -9.56
C LEU A 58 11.58 3.77 -8.25
N VAL A 59 10.56 3.49 -7.44
CA VAL A 59 10.67 2.66 -6.22
C VAL A 59 11.14 1.26 -6.58
N ALA A 60 10.55 0.62 -7.57
CA ALA A 60 10.92 -0.73 -8.00
C ALA A 60 12.39 -0.83 -8.45
N LEU A 61 12.86 0.16 -9.22
CA LEU A 61 14.25 0.21 -9.68
C LEU A 61 15.24 0.47 -8.53
N SER A 62 14.84 1.23 -7.52
CA SER A 62 15.69 1.55 -6.35
C SER A 62 15.59 0.52 -5.21
N ALA A 63 14.51 -0.26 -5.15
CA ALA A 63 14.23 -1.20 -4.04
C ALA A 63 15.36 -2.23 -3.80
N PRO A 64 16.02 -2.83 -4.81
CA PRO A 64 17.13 -3.75 -4.57
C PRO A 64 18.33 -3.08 -3.88
N ILE A 65 18.60 -1.81 -4.25
CA ILE A 65 19.67 -1.03 -3.65
C ILE A 65 19.30 -0.67 -2.22
N PHE A 66 18.08 -0.18 -2.00
CA PHE A 66 17.59 0.18 -0.67
C PHE A 66 17.49 -1.04 0.26
N GLY A 67 17.07 -2.20 -0.24
CA GLY A 67 17.07 -3.45 0.51
C GLY A 67 18.48 -3.84 0.96
N ALA A 68 19.47 -3.79 0.05
CA ALA A 68 20.85 -4.07 0.40
C ALA A 68 21.42 -3.04 1.41
N VAL A 69 21.10 -1.77 1.23
CA VAL A 69 21.47 -0.72 2.19
C VAL A 69 20.84 -1.00 3.56
N ALA A 70 19.54 -1.35 3.60
CA ALA A 70 18.83 -1.67 4.84
C ALA A 70 19.44 -2.86 5.59
N ASP A 71 19.91 -3.88 4.86
CA ASP A 71 20.48 -5.08 5.46
C ASP A 71 21.93 -4.89 5.98
N PHE A 72 22.73 -4.13 5.25
CA PHE A 72 24.18 -4.04 5.49
C PHE A 72 24.63 -2.71 6.08
N SER A 73 23.84 -1.64 5.96
CA SER A 73 24.20 -0.37 6.57
C SER A 73 23.73 -0.31 8.03
N ARG A 74 24.52 0.40 8.86
CA ARG A 74 24.09 0.80 10.20
C ARG A 74 23.20 2.03 10.18
N ALA A 75 22.58 2.33 9.04
CA ALA A 75 21.95 3.61 8.76
C ALA A 75 20.47 3.46 8.31
N LYS A 76 19.80 2.35 8.66
CA LYS A 76 18.37 2.16 8.33
C LYS A 76 17.53 3.37 8.72
N LYS A 77 17.73 3.85 9.94
CA LYS A 77 17.03 5.01 10.52
C LYS A 77 17.38 6.31 9.80
N THR A 78 18.65 6.48 9.36
CA THR A 78 19.09 7.64 8.60
C THR A 78 18.43 7.69 7.21
N PHE A 79 18.41 6.56 6.49
CA PHE A 79 17.70 6.49 5.19
C PHE A 79 16.20 6.64 5.33
N LEU A 80 15.60 6.07 6.38
CA LEU A 80 14.20 6.31 6.74
C LEU A 80 13.97 7.81 6.93
N PHE A 81 14.83 8.52 7.66
CA PHE A 81 14.74 9.95 7.89
C PHE A 81 14.75 10.74 6.58
N TYR A 82 15.75 10.56 5.72
CA TYR A 82 15.84 11.31 4.46
C TYR A 82 14.63 11.08 3.56
N ASN A 83 14.18 9.84 3.40
CA ASN A 83 13.03 9.54 2.56
C ASN A 83 11.71 10.06 3.17
N THR A 84 11.57 10.02 4.50
CA THR A 84 10.41 10.61 5.20
C THR A 84 10.35 12.10 4.99
N TYR A 85 11.46 12.82 5.20
CA TYR A 85 11.49 14.28 5.04
C TYR A 85 11.40 14.71 3.57
N LEU A 86 11.90 13.89 2.63
CA LEU A 86 11.63 14.08 1.20
C LEU A 86 10.10 14.07 0.94
N THR A 87 9.38 13.08 1.49
CA THR A 87 7.92 13.03 1.39
C THR A 87 7.26 14.26 1.99
N ILE A 88 7.65 14.64 3.22
CA ILE A 88 7.08 15.77 3.96
C ILE A 88 7.25 17.08 3.18
N ILE A 89 8.48 17.36 2.70
CA ILE A 89 8.80 18.59 1.97
C ILE A 89 7.96 18.68 0.69
N PHE A 90 7.98 17.64 -0.14
CA PHE A 90 7.25 17.67 -1.40
C PHE A 90 5.72 17.60 -1.21
N THR A 91 5.23 17.01 -0.12
CA THR A 91 3.82 17.13 0.28
C THR A 91 3.45 18.56 0.64
N ALA A 92 4.27 19.27 1.42
CA ALA A 92 4.05 20.67 1.73
C ALA A 92 4.09 21.56 0.48
N LEU A 93 4.99 21.29 -0.47
CA LEU A 93 5.11 22.00 -1.74
C LEU A 93 3.88 21.87 -2.64
N LEU A 94 3.05 20.82 -2.48
CA LEU A 94 1.77 20.70 -3.18
C LEU A 94 0.84 21.90 -2.90
N TYR A 95 1.02 22.60 -1.79
CA TYR A 95 0.30 23.84 -1.47
C TYR A 95 0.42 24.91 -2.57
N PHE A 96 1.55 24.94 -3.27
CA PHE A 96 1.82 25.93 -4.33
C PHE A 96 1.38 25.49 -5.72
N VAL A 97 0.73 24.33 -5.86
CA VAL A 97 0.20 23.84 -7.13
C VAL A 97 -1.16 24.50 -7.41
N ARG A 98 -1.31 25.12 -8.57
CA ARG A 98 -2.52 25.80 -9.03
C ARG A 98 -3.10 25.14 -10.28
N ALA A 99 -4.28 25.57 -10.69
CA ALA A 99 -4.87 25.16 -11.97
C ALA A 99 -3.89 25.44 -13.13
N GLY A 100 -3.67 24.44 -14.00
CA GLY A 100 -2.72 24.49 -15.10
C GLY A 100 -1.28 24.08 -14.77
N ASP A 101 -0.89 23.98 -13.51
CA ASP A 101 0.45 23.57 -13.06
C ASP A 101 0.68 22.05 -13.18
N ILE A 102 0.32 21.44 -14.32
CA ILE A 102 0.30 19.97 -14.49
C ILE A 102 1.65 19.35 -14.18
N THR A 103 2.72 19.81 -14.84
CA THR A 103 4.07 19.24 -14.67
C THR A 103 4.58 19.39 -13.24
N LYS A 104 4.36 20.55 -12.62
CA LYS A 104 4.75 20.83 -11.24
C LYS A 104 3.99 19.93 -10.26
N GLY A 105 2.67 19.80 -10.44
CA GLY A 105 1.82 18.93 -9.63
C GLY A 105 2.20 17.47 -9.71
N MET A 106 2.46 16.97 -10.94
CA MET A 106 2.96 15.60 -11.16
C MET A 106 4.34 15.40 -10.51
N LEU A 107 5.28 16.30 -10.75
CA LEU A 107 6.66 16.17 -10.24
C LEU A 107 6.68 16.12 -8.72
N PHE A 108 5.98 17.05 -8.04
CA PHE A 108 5.94 17.08 -6.58
C PHE A 108 5.29 15.82 -6.00
N PHE A 109 4.20 15.35 -6.62
CA PHE A 109 3.56 14.09 -6.22
C PHE A 109 4.48 12.88 -6.43
N ILE A 110 5.11 12.76 -7.59
CA ILE A 110 6.01 11.63 -7.91
C ILE A 110 7.15 11.56 -6.89
N ILE A 111 7.78 12.68 -6.55
CA ILE A 111 8.88 12.73 -5.59
C ILE A 111 8.36 12.41 -4.17
N ALA A 112 7.23 12.97 -3.76
CA ALA A 112 6.63 12.68 -2.45
C ALA A 112 6.27 11.20 -2.33
N ASN A 113 5.63 10.61 -3.35
CA ASN A 113 5.20 9.22 -3.34
C ASN A 113 6.38 8.24 -3.45
N PHE A 114 7.43 8.60 -4.19
CA PHE A 114 8.69 7.88 -4.21
C PHE A 114 9.33 7.86 -2.82
N GLY A 115 9.47 9.02 -2.17
CA GLY A 115 10.02 9.14 -0.82
C GLY A 115 9.22 8.30 0.20
N TYR A 116 7.89 8.38 0.18
CA TYR A 116 6.99 7.60 1.02
C TYR A 116 7.21 6.09 0.87
N ASN A 117 7.21 5.60 -0.35
CA ASN A 117 7.35 4.17 -0.61
C ASN A 117 8.78 3.67 -0.33
N SER A 118 9.79 4.49 -0.57
CA SER A 118 11.18 4.20 -0.23
C SER A 118 11.41 4.20 1.29
N ALA A 119 10.81 5.13 2.02
CA ALA A 119 10.84 5.14 3.49
C ALA A 119 10.26 3.84 4.07
N ASN A 120 9.17 3.34 3.49
CA ASN A 120 8.53 2.09 3.93
C ASN A 120 9.45 0.87 3.78
N VAL A 121 10.42 0.86 2.85
CA VAL A 121 11.42 -0.23 2.77
C VAL A 121 12.25 -0.28 4.05
N PHE A 122 12.78 0.87 4.49
CA PHE A 122 13.59 0.96 5.71
C PHE A 122 12.75 0.77 6.97
N TYR A 123 11.53 1.30 7.01
CA TYR A 123 10.58 1.13 8.09
C TYR A 123 10.27 -0.35 8.36
N ASN A 124 9.95 -1.10 7.30
CA ASN A 124 9.69 -2.54 7.42
C ASN A 124 10.95 -3.32 7.80
N ALA A 125 12.13 -2.91 7.35
CA ALA A 125 13.40 -3.52 7.71
C ALA A 125 13.81 -3.32 9.19
N LEU A 126 13.17 -2.40 9.92
CA LEU A 126 13.36 -2.21 11.36
C LEU A 126 12.50 -3.17 12.20
N LEU A 127 11.43 -3.77 11.65
CA LEU A 127 10.52 -4.63 12.41
C LEU A 127 11.23 -5.84 13.05
N PRO A 128 12.12 -6.59 12.37
CA PRO A 128 12.87 -7.69 12.98
C PRO A 128 13.87 -7.25 14.07
N ASP A 129 14.23 -5.96 14.09
CA ASP A 129 15.19 -5.45 15.09
C ASP A 129 14.51 -5.06 16.41
N ILE A 130 13.18 -4.89 16.42
CA ILE A 130 12.41 -4.40 17.57
C ILE A 130 11.52 -5.46 18.23
N THR A 131 11.33 -6.62 17.58
CA THR A 131 10.49 -7.70 18.11
C THR A 131 11.01 -9.08 17.73
N THR A 132 10.54 -10.12 18.42
CA THR A 132 10.84 -11.52 18.11
C THR A 132 9.96 -12.02 16.96
N ARG A 133 10.37 -13.10 16.29
CA ARG A 133 9.62 -13.71 15.18
C ARG A 133 8.18 -14.07 15.57
N GLU A 134 7.97 -14.63 16.80
CA GLU A 134 6.65 -15.04 17.29
C GLU A 134 5.71 -13.83 17.47
N ASN A 135 6.25 -12.65 17.74
CA ASN A 135 5.47 -11.44 17.99
C ASN A 135 5.41 -10.49 16.80
N MET A 136 6.13 -10.78 15.71
CA MET A 136 6.22 -9.90 14.53
C MET A 136 4.84 -9.64 13.90
N GLY A 137 4.00 -10.66 13.78
CA GLY A 137 2.64 -10.53 13.29
C GLY A 137 1.77 -9.62 14.16
N LYS A 138 1.88 -9.74 15.50
CA LYS A 138 1.15 -8.89 16.46
C LYS A 138 1.58 -7.44 16.37
N VAL A 139 2.90 -7.18 16.31
CA VAL A 139 3.44 -5.81 16.20
C VAL A 139 3.04 -5.18 14.87
N SER A 140 3.14 -5.93 13.78
CA SER A 140 2.66 -5.48 12.45
C SER A 140 1.16 -5.20 12.45
N GLY A 141 0.35 -6.04 13.09
CA GLY A 141 -1.09 -5.82 13.24
C GLY A 141 -1.42 -4.55 14.03
N TRP A 142 -0.67 -4.27 15.10
CA TRP A 142 -0.82 -3.02 15.87
C TRP A 142 -0.42 -1.80 15.03
N GLY A 143 0.65 -1.88 14.21
CA GLY A 143 1.03 -0.82 13.28
C GLY A 143 -0.12 -0.49 12.33
N TRP A 144 -0.67 -1.47 11.65
CA TRP A 144 -1.81 -1.28 10.75
C TRP A 144 -3.04 -0.72 11.47
N GLY A 145 -3.42 -1.27 12.63
CA GLY A 145 -4.57 -0.79 13.39
C GLY A 145 -4.44 0.66 13.80
N VAL A 146 -3.28 1.06 14.34
CA VAL A 146 -2.99 2.45 14.71
C VAL A 146 -2.82 3.34 13.47
N GLY A 147 -2.31 2.80 12.35
CA GLY A 147 -2.26 3.47 11.07
C GLY A 147 -3.66 3.86 10.55
N TYR A 148 -4.64 2.96 10.64
CA TYR A 148 -6.04 3.29 10.29
C TYR A 148 -6.60 4.44 11.16
N ILE A 149 -6.26 4.47 12.45
CA ILE A 149 -6.64 5.58 13.34
C ILE A 149 -5.97 6.87 12.88
N GLY A 150 -4.68 6.84 12.51
CA GLY A 150 -3.96 7.98 11.96
C GLY A 150 -4.58 8.52 10.66
N GLY A 151 -4.93 7.63 9.74
CA GLY A 151 -5.66 7.97 8.53
C GLY A 151 -7.02 8.60 8.82
N MET A 152 -7.80 8.04 9.74
CA MET A 152 -9.08 8.59 10.15
C MET A 152 -8.95 9.98 10.80
N ILE A 153 -8.00 10.17 11.70
CA ILE A 153 -7.74 11.47 12.33
C ILE A 153 -7.32 12.50 11.28
N SER A 154 -6.48 12.13 10.32
CA SER A 154 -6.08 13.03 9.24
C SER A 154 -7.28 13.47 8.36
N LEU A 155 -8.25 12.58 8.12
CA LEU A 155 -9.50 12.93 7.43
C LEU A 155 -10.36 13.89 8.25
N LEU A 156 -10.48 13.65 9.56
CA LEU A 156 -11.22 14.54 10.47
C LEU A 156 -10.60 15.93 10.54
N LEU A 157 -9.27 16.03 10.54
CA LEU A 157 -8.55 17.31 10.48
C LEU A 157 -8.67 18.00 9.12
N ALA A 158 -8.75 17.25 8.02
CA ALA A 158 -8.95 17.81 6.69
C ALA A 158 -10.37 18.35 6.47
N LEU A 159 -11.37 17.77 7.14
CA LEU A 159 -12.78 18.09 6.93
C LEU A 159 -13.11 19.59 7.14
N PRO A 160 -12.71 20.25 8.26
CA PRO A 160 -12.95 21.69 8.44
C PRO A 160 -12.20 22.56 7.42
N LEU A 161 -10.99 22.17 7.00
CA LEU A 161 -10.24 22.90 5.98
C LEU A 161 -10.97 22.87 4.62
N VAL A 162 -11.48 21.72 4.25
CA VAL A 162 -12.24 21.54 3.02
C VAL A 162 -13.60 22.26 3.11
N HIS A 163 -14.27 22.22 4.27
CA HIS A 163 -15.54 22.89 4.49
C HIS A 163 -15.43 24.42 4.31
N ASN A 164 -14.35 25.01 4.77
CA ASN A 164 -14.05 26.44 4.65
C ASN A 164 -13.38 26.81 3.30
N HIS A 165 -13.41 25.94 2.30
CA HIS A 165 -12.76 26.13 0.99
C HIS A 165 -11.23 26.31 1.03
N TRP A 166 -10.57 25.88 2.11
CA TRP A 166 -9.12 25.92 2.29
C TRP A 166 -8.44 24.59 1.93
N THR A 167 -8.94 23.94 0.86
CA THR A 167 -8.48 22.60 0.45
C THR A 167 -6.96 22.50 0.32
N ALA A 168 -6.30 23.54 -0.21
CA ALA A 168 -4.84 23.55 -0.35
C ALA A 168 -4.10 23.45 0.99
N LEU A 169 -4.69 23.92 2.11
CA LEU A 169 -4.10 23.81 3.45
C LEU A 169 -4.08 22.36 3.97
N THR A 170 -4.81 21.44 3.37
CA THR A 170 -4.73 20.01 3.74
C THR A 170 -3.36 19.42 3.45
N TYR A 171 -2.60 19.95 2.47
CA TYR A 171 -1.28 19.44 2.13
C TYR A 171 -0.21 19.77 3.18
N PRO A 172 -0.02 21.05 3.59
CA PRO A 172 0.87 21.36 4.71
C PRO A 172 0.37 20.78 6.03
N MET A 173 -0.94 20.62 6.23
CA MET A 173 -1.48 19.90 7.39
C MET A 173 -0.98 18.45 7.43
N VAL A 174 -1.07 17.72 6.32
CA VAL A 174 -0.53 16.34 6.21
C VAL A 174 0.97 16.32 6.43
N ALA A 175 1.71 17.25 5.84
CA ALA A 175 3.15 17.37 6.02
C ALA A 175 3.52 17.59 7.50
N SER A 176 2.80 18.47 8.20
CA SER A 176 2.99 18.73 9.63
C SER A 176 2.60 17.53 10.48
N PHE A 177 1.47 16.88 10.20
CA PHE A 177 1.04 15.67 10.88
C PHE A 177 2.10 14.55 10.76
N PHE A 178 2.57 14.31 9.54
CA PHE A 178 3.59 13.31 9.29
C PHE A 178 4.91 13.68 9.99
N ALA A 179 5.34 14.96 9.93
CA ALA A 179 6.55 15.43 10.61
C ALA A 179 6.48 15.21 12.12
N ILE A 180 5.39 15.67 12.77
CA ILE A 180 5.23 15.62 14.23
C ILE A 180 5.22 14.18 14.73
N PHE A 181 4.40 13.31 14.15
CA PHE A 181 4.23 11.95 14.65
C PHE A 181 5.35 10.99 14.19
N SER A 182 6.12 11.31 13.14
CA SER A 182 7.33 10.57 12.80
C SER A 182 8.53 10.88 13.71
N ILE A 183 8.52 11.96 14.48
CA ILE A 183 9.59 12.27 15.45
C ILE A 183 9.82 11.11 16.42
N PHE A 184 8.75 10.43 16.85
CA PHE A 184 8.85 9.33 17.81
C PHE A 184 9.83 8.24 17.35
N ILE A 185 9.79 7.83 16.06
CA ILE A 185 10.71 6.80 15.56
C ILE A 185 12.15 7.32 15.50
N PHE A 186 12.35 8.60 15.18
CA PHE A 186 13.69 9.18 15.07
C PHE A 186 14.33 9.48 16.44
N VAL A 187 13.54 9.73 17.48
CA VAL A 187 14.06 10.02 18.82
C VAL A 187 14.13 8.76 19.68
N MET A 188 13.07 7.95 19.70
CA MET A 188 12.91 6.88 20.68
C MET A 188 13.47 5.53 20.20
N LEU A 189 13.43 5.24 18.88
CA LEU A 189 13.89 3.95 18.38
C LEU A 189 15.42 3.89 18.43
N LYS A 190 15.93 2.90 19.15
CA LYS A 190 17.36 2.57 19.18
C LYS A 190 17.67 1.54 18.10
N GLU A 191 18.53 1.92 17.16
CA GLU A 191 18.96 1.02 16.08
C GLU A 191 19.89 -0.06 16.62
N VAL A 192 19.59 -1.32 16.35
CA VAL A 192 20.45 -2.45 16.75
C VAL A 192 21.59 -2.56 15.73
N HIS A 193 22.80 -2.28 16.19
CA HIS A 193 24.00 -2.36 15.36
C HIS A 193 24.45 -3.81 15.21
N ARG A 194 24.19 -4.41 14.04
CA ARG A 194 24.78 -5.70 13.67
C ARG A 194 26.13 -5.45 13.00
N PRO A 195 27.19 -6.24 13.28
CA PRO A 195 28.47 -6.08 12.60
C PRO A 195 28.31 -6.32 11.11
N SER A 196 28.61 -5.33 10.29
CA SER A 196 28.52 -5.39 8.84
C SER A 196 29.91 -5.46 8.22
N LYS A 197 30.15 -6.44 7.34
CA LYS A 197 31.32 -6.42 6.45
C LYS A 197 31.09 -5.33 5.39
N ARG A 198 32.12 -4.51 5.13
CA ARG A 198 32.08 -3.55 4.00
C ARG A 198 31.90 -4.33 2.71
N THR A 199 30.74 -4.16 2.08
CA THR A 199 30.39 -4.83 0.82
C THR A 199 29.91 -3.80 -0.20
N ASN A 200 30.11 -4.09 -1.48
CA ASN A 200 29.52 -3.28 -2.54
C ASN A 200 27.99 -3.58 -2.56
N TYR A 201 27.19 -2.65 -2.04
CA TYR A 201 25.75 -2.81 -1.85
C TYR A 201 25.03 -3.22 -3.13
N PHE A 202 25.40 -2.65 -4.28
CA PHE A 202 24.78 -2.97 -5.57
C PHE A 202 25.09 -4.43 -5.98
N ARG A 203 26.37 -4.84 -5.91
CA ARG A 203 26.78 -6.21 -6.24
C ARG A 203 26.12 -7.23 -5.32
N THR A 204 26.01 -6.91 -4.04
CA THR A 204 25.36 -7.79 -3.04
C THR A 204 23.86 -7.87 -3.28
N ALA A 205 23.19 -6.76 -3.64
CA ALA A 205 21.77 -6.75 -4.00
C ALA A 205 21.51 -7.64 -5.23
N VAL A 206 22.28 -7.47 -6.30
CA VAL A 206 22.17 -8.30 -7.52
C VAL A 206 22.45 -9.77 -7.23
N GLN A 207 23.48 -10.07 -6.43
CA GLN A 207 23.83 -11.44 -6.04
C GLN A 207 22.72 -12.08 -5.20
N ARG A 208 22.08 -11.36 -4.25
CA ARG A 208 20.94 -11.86 -3.48
C ARG A 208 19.73 -12.12 -4.35
N ILE A 209 19.36 -11.18 -5.22
CA ILE A 209 18.26 -11.40 -6.19
C ILE A 209 18.53 -12.68 -7.00
N ARG A 210 19.77 -12.90 -7.44
CA ARG A 210 20.17 -14.08 -8.20
C ARG A 210 20.10 -15.36 -7.37
N VAL A 211 20.53 -15.33 -6.11
CA VAL A 211 20.46 -16.46 -5.16
C VAL A 211 19.00 -16.75 -4.79
N SER A 212 18.21 -15.72 -4.48
CA SER A 212 16.77 -15.87 -4.19
C SER A 212 16.02 -16.42 -5.40
N ALA A 213 16.31 -15.92 -6.61
CA ALA A 213 15.75 -16.43 -7.86
C ALA A 213 16.14 -17.89 -8.14
N LYS A 214 17.35 -18.30 -7.78
CA LYS A 214 17.83 -19.70 -7.91
C LYS A 214 17.15 -20.62 -6.90
N ASN A 215 16.97 -20.18 -5.67
CA ASN A 215 16.34 -20.97 -4.60
C ASN A 215 14.80 -20.96 -4.67
N ILE A 216 14.21 -19.97 -5.32
CA ILE A 216 12.75 -19.82 -5.46
C ILE A 216 12.13 -21.02 -6.21
N GLY A 217 12.90 -21.69 -7.08
CA GLY A 217 12.49 -22.92 -7.77
C GLY A 217 12.12 -24.06 -6.82
N ASN A 218 12.68 -24.10 -5.61
CA ASN A 218 12.36 -25.09 -4.59
C ASN A 218 11.01 -24.81 -3.91
N PHE A 219 10.51 -23.55 -4.00
CA PHE A 219 9.28 -23.08 -3.38
C PHE A 219 8.20 -22.75 -4.42
N ARG A 220 7.95 -23.68 -5.36
CA ARG A 220 7.04 -23.47 -6.49
C ARG A 220 5.66 -22.97 -6.09
N GLU A 221 5.09 -23.49 -4.98
CA GLU A 221 3.75 -23.09 -4.52
C GLU A 221 3.76 -21.66 -3.94
N LEU A 222 4.82 -21.27 -3.25
CA LEU A 222 5.04 -19.91 -2.79
C LEU A 222 5.20 -18.95 -3.97
N LEU A 223 5.96 -19.32 -5.00
CA LEU A 223 6.13 -18.50 -6.21
C LEU A 223 4.81 -18.29 -6.94
N LYS A 224 4.01 -19.35 -7.14
CA LYS A 224 2.67 -19.24 -7.74
C LYS A 224 1.79 -18.27 -6.94
N PHE A 225 1.83 -18.37 -5.61
CA PHE A 225 1.09 -17.45 -4.74
C PHE A 225 1.57 -16.00 -4.91
N ILE A 226 2.88 -15.75 -4.91
CA ILE A 226 3.44 -14.41 -5.08
C ILE A 226 3.05 -13.81 -6.44
N VAL A 227 3.05 -14.58 -7.52
CA VAL A 227 2.59 -14.11 -8.84
C VAL A 227 1.10 -13.81 -8.83
N SER A 228 0.26 -14.66 -8.22
CA SER A 228 -1.15 -14.38 -8.04
C SER A 228 -1.38 -13.11 -7.23
N TYR A 229 -0.65 -12.94 -6.12
CA TYR A 229 -0.68 -11.75 -5.26
C TYR A 229 -0.31 -10.49 -6.03
N LEU A 230 0.77 -10.52 -6.81
CA LEU A 230 1.20 -9.39 -7.64
C LEU A 230 0.05 -8.88 -8.50
N ILE A 231 -0.69 -9.79 -9.11
CA ILE A 231 -1.75 -9.43 -10.05
C ILE A 231 -2.99 -8.89 -9.33
N TYR A 232 -3.55 -9.63 -8.36
CA TYR A 232 -4.77 -9.13 -7.72
C TYR A 232 -4.52 -7.92 -6.80
N ASN A 233 -3.32 -7.77 -6.25
CA ASN A 233 -2.97 -6.58 -5.46
C ASN A 233 -2.86 -5.33 -6.32
N ASP A 234 -2.48 -5.45 -7.61
CA ASP A 234 -2.53 -4.33 -8.56
C ASP A 234 -3.96 -3.78 -8.69
N GLY A 235 -4.94 -4.68 -8.82
CA GLY A 235 -6.35 -4.30 -8.79
C GLY A 235 -6.77 -3.57 -7.50
N ILE A 236 -6.33 -4.06 -6.33
CA ILE A 236 -6.62 -3.40 -5.04
C ILE A 236 -6.03 -1.99 -4.99
N VAL A 237 -4.77 -1.83 -5.41
CA VAL A 237 -4.10 -0.52 -5.43
C VAL A 237 -4.79 0.46 -6.37
N VAL A 238 -5.23 0.00 -7.55
CA VAL A 238 -6.01 0.83 -8.48
C VAL A 238 -7.28 1.33 -7.82
N ILE A 239 -8.07 0.46 -7.19
CA ILE A 239 -9.32 0.88 -6.54
C ILE A 239 -9.04 1.92 -5.47
N ILE A 240 -8.03 1.71 -4.61
CA ILE A 240 -7.65 2.67 -3.57
C ILE A 240 -7.24 4.02 -4.16
N SER A 241 -6.45 4.01 -5.25
CA SER A 241 -5.91 5.23 -5.86
C SER A 241 -6.91 6.03 -6.68
N PHE A 242 -7.96 5.38 -7.19
CA PHE A 242 -8.91 6.01 -8.10
C PHE A 242 -10.34 6.13 -7.54
N ALA A 243 -10.65 5.57 -6.37
CA ALA A 243 -12.01 5.60 -5.80
C ALA A 243 -12.56 7.03 -5.64
N SER A 244 -11.73 8.00 -5.22
CA SER A 244 -12.17 9.40 -5.10
C SER A 244 -12.36 10.06 -6.47
N ILE A 245 -11.49 9.77 -7.44
CA ILE A 245 -11.61 10.25 -8.83
C ILE A 245 -12.90 9.70 -9.44
N TYR A 246 -13.15 8.40 -9.28
CA TYR A 246 -14.38 7.75 -9.73
C TYR A 246 -15.63 8.37 -9.10
N GLY A 247 -15.66 8.51 -7.77
CA GLY A 247 -16.77 9.13 -7.05
C GLY A 247 -17.03 10.57 -7.47
N ALA A 248 -15.97 11.35 -7.69
CA ALA A 248 -16.06 12.73 -8.11
C ALA A 248 -16.52 12.87 -9.58
N SER A 249 -15.94 12.08 -10.50
CA SER A 249 -16.27 12.17 -11.93
C SER A 249 -17.64 11.57 -12.23
N ARG A 250 -18.00 10.44 -11.60
CA ARG A 250 -19.24 9.71 -11.91
C ARG A 250 -20.47 10.27 -11.21
N PHE A 251 -20.33 10.69 -9.94
CA PHE A 251 -21.45 11.10 -9.10
C PHE A 251 -21.41 12.57 -8.68
N GLY A 252 -20.41 13.33 -9.16
CA GLY A 252 -20.25 14.73 -8.76
C GLY A 252 -19.92 14.91 -7.28
N MET A 253 -19.36 13.89 -6.60
CA MET A 253 -19.11 13.94 -5.17
C MET A 253 -18.16 15.09 -4.82
N THR A 254 -18.57 15.90 -3.87
CA THR A 254 -17.73 16.94 -3.28
C THR A 254 -16.58 16.31 -2.47
N THR A 255 -15.52 17.06 -2.23
CA THR A 255 -14.40 16.59 -1.40
C THR A 255 -14.87 16.21 0.02
N LYS A 256 -15.85 16.95 0.58
CA LYS A 256 -16.48 16.62 1.87
C LYS A 256 -17.15 15.23 1.84
N GLN A 257 -17.93 14.93 0.81
CA GLN A 257 -18.57 13.62 0.66
C GLN A 257 -17.55 12.48 0.51
N LEU A 258 -16.46 12.71 -0.23
CA LEU A 258 -15.37 11.74 -0.35
C LEU A 258 -14.67 11.50 0.98
N ILE A 259 -14.36 12.53 1.74
CA ILE A 259 -13.80 12.39 3.10
C ILE A 259 -14.73 11.55 3.97
N THR A 260 -16.04 11.83 3.97
CA THR A 260 -17.03 11.06 4.72
C THR A 260 -17.06 9.59 4.27
N PHE A 261 -17.01 9.34 2.95
CA PHE A 261 -16.94 8.00 2.38
C PHE A 261 -15.74 7.21 2.93
N PHE A 262 -14.54 7.80 2.93
CA PHE A 262 -13.35 7.13 3.44
C PHE A 262 -13.33 7.00 4.97
N ILE A 263 -13.94 7.93 5.72
CA ILE A 263 -14.15 7.77 7.17
C ILE A 263 -15.01 6.54 7.45
N MET A 264 -16.06 6.29 6.66
CA MET A 264 -16.91 5.11 6.79
C MET A 264 -16.21 3.81 6.37
N MET A 265 -15.29 3.87 5.40
CA MET A 265 -14.51 2.71 4.96
C MET A 265 -13.51 2.22 6.01
N GLN A 266 -12.91 3.09 6.82
CA GLN A 266 -11.86 2.70 7.77
C GLN A 266 -12.35 1.67 8.82
N PRO A 267 -13.44 1.90 9.55
CA PRO A 267 -14.00 0.89 10.45
C PRO A 267 -14.38 -0.40 9.72
N SER A 268 -14.92 -0.30 8.51
CA SER A 268 -15.29 -1.46 7.69
C SER A 268 -14.07 -2.31 7.34
N SER A 269 -12.94 -1.67 6.99
CA SER A 269 -11.68 -2.39 6.74
C SER A 269 -11.14 -3.09 7.98
N MET A 270 -11.24 -2.45 9.14
CA MET A 270 -10.87 -3.05 10.41
C MET A 270 -11.76 -4.26 10.75
N LEU A 271 -13.08 -4.11 10.62
CA LEU A 271 -14.04 -5.22 10.83
C LEU A 271 -13.79 -6.37 9.84
N GLY A 272 -13.48 -6.04 8.57
CA GLY A 272 -13.10 -7.02 7.57
C GLY A 272 -11.85 -7.82 7.96
N ALA A 273 -10.81 -7.15 8.45
CA ALA A 273 -9.59 -7.82 8.90
C ALA A 273 -9.85 -8.76 10.10
N LEU A 274 -10.64 -8.32 11.08
CA LEU A 274 -10.98 -9.12 12.28
C LEU A 274 -11.88 -10.31 11.94
N PHE A 275 -12.97 -10.06 11.21
CA PHE A 275 -13.93 -11.11 10.85
C PHE A 275 -13.29 -12.18 9.96
N PHE A 276 -12.58 -11.76 8.90
CA PHE A 276 -11.93 -12.72 8.02
C PHE A 276 -10.68 -13.34 8.63
N GLY A 277 -10.05 -12.73 9.63
CA GLY A 277 -9.05 -13.39 10.47
C GLY A 277 -9.61 -14.63 11.17
N TYR A 278 -10.81 -14.51 11.77
CA TYR A 278 -11.50 -15.64 12.37
C TYR A 278 -11.96 -16.69 11.34
N VAL A 279 -12.46 -16.24 10.17
CA VAL A 279 -12.85 -17.15 9.08
C VAL A 279 -11.64 -17.92 8.57
N LEU A 280 -10.50 -17.26 8.42
CA LEU A 280 -9.24 -17.83 7.97
C LEU A 280 -8.77 -19.00 8.86
N ASP A 281 -8.92 -18.88 10.18
CA ASP A 281 -8.57 -19.95 11.11
C ASP A 281 -9.42 -21.21 10.90
N LYS A 282 -10.65 -21.06 10.38
CA LYS A 282 -11.58 -22.18 10.15
C LYS A 282 -11.42 -22.84 8.77
N ILE A 283 -11.28 -22.04 7.71
CA ILE A 283 -11.34 -22.55 6.32
C ILE A 283 -10.01 -22.47 5.57
N GLY A 284 -8.99 -21.89 6.21
CA GLY A 284 -7.65 -21.71 5.64
C GLY A 284 -7.50 -20.45 4.78
N PRO A 285 -6.25 -19.98 4.57
CA PRO A 285 -5.97 -18.71 3.91
C PRO A 285 -6.34 -18.72 2.41
N LYS A 286 -6.10 -19.81 1.67
CA LYS A 286 -6.44 -19.87 0.25
C LYS A 286 -7.93 -19.65 -0.02
N ARG A 287 -8.81 -20.33 0.76
CA ARG A 287 -10.26 -20.18 0.62
C ARG A 287 -10.70 -18.77 1.01
N THR A 288 -10.11 -18.21 2.05
CA THR A 288 -10.41 -16.83 2.50
C THR A 288 -10.01 -15.80 1.45
N ILE A 289 -8.84 -15.95 0.80
CA ILE A 289 -8.45 -15.09 -0.33
C ILE A 289 -9.45 -15.22 -1.48
N ASN A 290 -9.86 -16.44 -1.84
CA ASN A 290 -10.85 -16.66 -2.88
C ASN A 290 -12.16 -15.90 -2.60
N ILE A 291 -12.67 -15.95 -1.36
CA ILE A 291 -13.87 -15.19 -0.95
C ILE A 291 -13.60 -13.68 -1.09
N SER A 292 -12.42 -13.21 -0.68
CA SER A 292 -12.06 -11.80 -0.82
C SER A 292 -12.01 -11.35 -2.29
N LEU A 293 -11.48 -12.18 -3.20
CA LEU A 293 -11.44 -11.86 -4.63
C LEU A 293 -12.84 -11.85 -5.25
N VAL A 294 -13.74 -12.75 -4.83
CA VAL A 294 -15.14 -12.72 -5.22
C VAL A 294 -15.85 -11.46 -4.71
N LEU A 295 -15.57 -11.05 -3.45
CA LEU A 295 -16.09 -9.79 -2.91
C LEU A 295 -15.59 -8.58 -3.73
N TRP A 296 -14.31 -8.57 -4.13
CA TRP A 296 -13.76 -7.53 -4.99
C TRP A 296 -14.43 -7.48 -6.37
N MET A 297 -14.71 -8.61 -6.99
CA MET A 297 -15.49 -8.67 -8.23
C MET A 297 -16.89 -8.10 -8.02
N GLY A 298 -17.54 -8.43 -6.90
CA GLY A 298 -18.82 -7.85 -6.50
C GLY A 298 -18.78 -6.33 -6.31
N VAL A 299 -17.70 -5.82 -5.68
CA VAL A 299 -17.45 -4.38 -5.51
C VAL A 299 -17.34 -3.67 -6.87
N LEU A 300 -16.60 -4.25 -7.83
CA LEU A 300 -16.44 -3.67 -9.16
C LEU A 300 -17.74 -3.66 -9.95
N LEU A 301 -18.50 -4.76 -9.93
CA LEU A 301 -19.81 -4.83 -10.55
C LEU A 301 -20.78 -3.84 -9.89
N GLY A 302 -20.76 -3.78 -8.54
CA GLY A 302 -21.55 -2.80 -7.80
C GLY A 302 -21.20 -1.36 -8.19
N ALA A 303 -19.91 -1.02 -8.29
CA ALA A 303 -19.46 0.30 -8.72
C ALA A 303 -19.87 0.60 -10.17
N PHE A 304 -19.79 -0.38 -11.07
CA PHE A 304 -20.18 -0.23 -12.47
C PHE A 304 -21.68 0.08 -12.64
N PHE A 305 -22.55 -0.65 -11.91
CA PHE A 305 -24.00 -0.49 -11.99
C PHE A 305 -24.57 0.62 -11.08
N CYS A 306 -23.75 1.14 -10.17
CA CYS A 306 -24.13 2.17 -9.22
C CYS A 306 -24.60 3.45 -9.95
N GLN A 307 -25.74 4.00 -9.52
CA GLN A 307 -26.38 5.19 -10.10
C GLN A 307 -26.48 6.35 -9.11
N SER A 308 -26.23 6.13 -7.82
CA SER A 308 -26.36 7.16 -6.78
C SER A 308 -25.19 7.15 -5.81
N VAL A 309 -24.97 8.31 -5.18
CA VAL A 309 -23.96 8.47 -4.11
C VAL A 309 -24.21 7.49 -2.96
N THR A 310 -25.47 7.26 -2.57
CA THR A 310 -25.83 6.33 -1.49
C THR A 310 -25.43 4.90 -1.83
N GLN A 311 -25.69 4.43 -3.06
CA GLN A 311 -25.25 3.12 -3.51
C GLN A 311 -23.72 3.02 -3.51
N PHE A 312 -23.02 4.09 -3.90
CA PHE A 312 -21.56 4.13 -3.87
C PHE A 312 -21.00 4.03 -2.45
N TYR A 313 -21.64 4.64 -1.44
CA TYR A 313 -21.30 4.46 -0.03
C TYR A 313 -21.42 2.98 0.41
N ILE A 314 -22.47 2.29 -0.01
CA ILE A 314 -22.64 0.85 0.30
C ILE A 314 -21.53 0.03 -0.36
N VAL A 315 -21.23 0.29 -1.63
CA VAL A 315 -20.11 -0.34 -2.34
C VAL A 315 -18.79 -0.09 -1.62
N GLY A 316 -18.56 1.13 -1.10
CA GLY A 316 -17.38 1.48 -0.31
C GLY A 316 -17.25 0.69 0.99
N ILE A 317 -18.36 0.48 1.71
CA ILE A 317 -18.36 -0.35 2.93
C ILE A 317 -17.94 -1.78 2.60
N VAL A 318 -18.49 -2.37 1.53
CA VAL A 318 -18.11 -3.72 1.08
C VAL A 318 -16.65 -3.75 0.61
N ALA A 319 -16.18 -2.72 -0.08
CA ALA A 319 -14.78 -2.58 -0.47
C ALA A 319 -13.85 -2.53 0.76
N GLY A 320 -14.24 -1.82 1.82
CA GLY A 320 -13.50 -1.82 3.09
C GLY A 320 -13.35 -3.23 3.67
N LEU A 321 -14.44 -4.00 3.76
CA LEU A 321 -14.39 -5.40 4.20
C LEU A 321 -13.44 -6.24 3.33
N ALA A 322 -13.46 -6.05 2.02
CA ALA A 322 -12.60 -6.75 1.09
C ALA A 322 -11.12 -6.37 1.23
N ILE A 323 -10.80 -5.08 1.52
CA ILE A 323 -9.44 -4.62 1.83
C ILE A 323 -8.90 -5.36 3.06
N GLY A 324 -9.63 -5.30 4.17
CA GLY A 324 -9.20 -5.93 5.43
C GLY A 324 -9.00 -7.43 5.29
N SER A 325 -9.93 -8.10 4.61
CA SER A 325 -9.87 -9.54 4.31
C SER A 325 -8.64 -9.91 3.47
N SER A 326 -8.43 -9.24 2.33
CA SER A 326 -7.33 -9.54 1.40
C SER A 326 -5.96 -9.34 2.05
N GLN A 327 -5.77 -8.25 2.80
CA GLN A 327 -4.49 -7.94 3.45
C GLN A 327 -4.13 -8.97 4.54
N SER A 328 -5.10 -9.33 5.39
CA SER A 328 -4.90 -10.31 6.46
C SER A 328 -4.59 -11.70 5.89
N SER A 329 -5.42 -12.17 4.95
CA SER A 329 -5.31 -13.53 4.39
C SER A 329 -4.06 -13.73 3.54
N SER A 330 -3.66 -12.71 2.77
CA SER A 330 -2.45 -12.78 1.94
C SER A 330 -1.17 -12.92 2.77
N ARG A 331 -1.08 -12.19 3.89
CA ARG A 331 0.06 -12.31 4.80
C ARG A 331 0.13 -13.68 5.46
N THR A 332 -1.02 -14.22 5.86
CA THR A 332 -1.08 -15.56 6.47
C THR A 332 -0.71 -16.62 5.47
N MET A 333 -1.18 -16.53 4.23
CA MET A 333 -0.80 -17.46 3.14
C MET A 333 0.71 -17.43 2.88
N LEU A 334 1.30 -16.22 2.82
CA LEU A 334 2.74 -16.06 2.68
C LEU A 334 3.49 -16.77 3.84
N ALA A 335 3.08 -16.50 5.08
CA ALA A 335 3.71 -17.08 6.27
C ALA A 335 3.65 -18.60 6.26
N LEU A 336 2.51 -19.20 5.89
CA LEU A 336 2.33 -20.66 5.82
C LEU A 336 3.17 -21.34 4.73
N LEU A 337 3.43 -20.63 3.63
CA LEU A 337 4.22 -21.17 2.52
C LEU A 337 5.73 -20.91 2.66
N THR A 338 6.15 -20.18 3.69
CA THR A 338 7.55 -19.74 3.89
C THR A 338 8.19 -20.50 5.04
N PRO A 339 9.38 -21.14 4.85
CA PRO A 339 10.15 -21.71 5.96
C PRO A 339 10.56 -20.67 6.99
N ASP A 340 10.58 -21.05 8.28
CA ASP A 340 10.95 -20.15 9.38
C ASP A 340 12.34 -19.51 9.19
N ALA A 341 13.32 -20.30 8.68
CA ALA A 341 14.66 -19.80 8.41
C ALA A 341 14.73 -18.71 7.33
N LYS A 342 13.72 -18.65 6.43
CA LYS A 342 13.66 -17.72 5.28
C LYS A 342 12.55 -16.67 5.39
N MET A 343 11.87 -16.57 6.54
CA MET A 343 10.73 -15.69 6.74
C MET A 343 11.06 -14.22 6.38
N GLY A 344 12.20 -13.71 6.86
CA GLY A 344 12.61 -12.32 6.56
C GLY A 344 12.85 -12.05 5.09
N GLU A 345 13.46 -13.01 4.37
CA GLU A 345 13.75 -12.92 2.93
C GLU A 345 12.45 -12.86 2.11
N PHE A 346 11.52 -13.78 2.35
CA PHE A 346 10.28 -13.87 1.58
C PHE A 346 9.27 -12.79 1.94
N PHE A 347 9.23 -12.31 3.20
CA PHE A 347 8.43 -11.14 3.53
C PHE A 347 8.97 -9.86 2.88
N GLY A 348 10.29 -9.73 2.78
CA GLY A 348 10.92 -8.66 1.99
C GLY A 348 10.55 -8.74 0.51
N PHE A 349 10.59 -9.94 -0.08
CA PHE A 349 10.19 -10.16 -1.45
C PHE A 349 8.69 -9.89 -1.69
N TYR A 350 7.82 -10.28 -0.76
CA TYR A 350 6.40 -9.97 -0.78
C TYR A 350 6.13 -8.46 -0.74
N ALA A 351 6.82 -7.74 0.14
CA ALA A 351 6.69 -6.28 0.21
C ALA A 351 7.15 -5.61 -1.09
N PHE A 352 8.25 -6.09 -1.68
CA PHE A 352 8.72 -5.65 -3.00
C PHE A 352 7.69 -5.94 -4.11
N THR A 353 7.15 -7.17 -4.14
CA THR A 353 6.11 -7.56 -5.09
C THR A 353 4.86 -6.69 -4.97
N GLY A 354 4.44 -6.35 -3.75
CA GLY A 354 3.34 -5.41 -3.50
C GLY A 354 3.59 -4.00 -4.06
N LYS A 355 4.86 -3.57 -4.19
CA LYS A 355 5.20 -2.29 -4.85
C LYS A 355 5.23 -2.42 -6.37
N MET A 356 5.76 -3.53 -6.87
CA MET A 356 5.75 -3.84 -8.32
C MET A 356 4.32 -3.93 -8.87
N SER A 357 3.38 -4.47 -8.09
CA SER A 357 1.97 -4.58 -8.47
C SER A 357 1.27 -3.23 -8.67
N SER A 358 1.90 -2.13 -8.30
CA SER A 358 1.29 -0.78 -8.43
C SER A 358 1.75 -0.02 -9.68
N ILE A 359 2.33 -0.71 -10.66
CA ILE A 359 2.88 -0.07 -11.87
C ILE A 359 1.90 -0.14 -13.04
N ILE A 360 1.32 -1.30 -13.29
CA ILE A 360 0.52 -1.55 -14.51
C ILE A 360 -0.91 -1.05 -14.36
N GLY A 361 -1.54 -1.37 -13.24
CA GLY A 361 -2.95 -1.09 -13.00
C GLY A 361 -3.33 0.39 -13.12
N PRO A 362 -2.61 1.32 -12.48
CA PRO A 362 -2.91 2.75 -12.57
C PRO A 362 -2.84 3.31 -13.98
N VAL A 363 -1.84 2.88 -14.79
CA VAL A 363 -1.77 3.28 -16.21
C VAL A 363 -2.93 2.69 -16.98
N LEU A 364 -3.21 1.40 -16.81
CA LEU A 364 -4.31 0.73 -17.52
C LEU A 364 -5.64 1.40 -17.23
N TYR A 365 -5.95 1.66 -15.95
CA TYR A 365 -7.16 2.36 -15.55
C TYR A 365 -7.25 3.74 -16.20
N GLY A 366 -6.20 4.53 -16.10
CA GLY A 366 -6.18 5.90 -16.62
C GLY A 366 -6.32 5.97 -18.14
N GLU A 367 -5.63 5.07 -18.88
CA GLU A 367 -5.72 5.05 -20.35
C GLU A 367 -7.08 4.52 -20.83
N ILE A 368 -7.67 3.52 -20.16
CA ILE A 368 -9.01 3.06 -20.51
C ILE A 368 -10.03 4.18 -20.25
N ALA A 369 -9.95 4.89 -19.12
CA ALA A 369 -10.81 6.05 -18.87
C ALA A 369 -10.69 7.08 -19.99
N ARG A 370 -9.44 7.41 -20.40
CA ARG A 370 -9.17 8.38 -21.48
C ARG A 370 -9.70 7.94 -22.84
N ILE A 371 -9.52 6.67 -23.20
CA ILE A 371 -9.94 6.13 -24.51
C ILE A 371 -11.46 6.01 -24.61
N THR A 372 -12.10 5.55 -23.53
CA THR A 372 -13.55 5.34 -23.52
C THR A 372 -14.35 6.60 -23.20
N GLY A 373 -13.69 7.63 -22.62
CA GLY A 373 -14.38 8.83 -22.13
C GLY A 373 -15.23 8.60 -20.87
N GLU A 374 -15.16 7.42 -20.26
CA GLU A 374 -15.97 7.07 -19.10
C GLU A 374 -15.20 6.26 -18.04
N GLN A 375 -15.31 6.69 -16.79
CA GLN A 375 -14.70 6.00 -15.63
C GLN A 375 -15.31 4.59 -15.40
N ARG A 376 -16.55 4.35 -15.86
CA ARG A 376 -17.23 3.03 -15.69
C ARG A 376 -16.48 1.89 -16.35
N TRP A 377 -15.98 2.10 -17.56
CA TRP A 377 -15.23 1.07 -18.27
C TRP A 377 -13.86 0.86 -17.64
N ALA A 378 -13.24 1.95 -17.15
CA ALA A 378 -11.97 1.87 -16.45
C ALA A 378 -12.09 1.06 -15.14
N ILE A 379 -13.13 1.30 -14.32
CA ILE A 379 -13.33 0.52 -13.08
C ILE A 379 -13.64 -0.94 -13.39
N LEU A 380 -14.42 -1.23 -14.43
CA LEU A 380 -14.73 -2.60 -14.83
C LEU A 380 -13.48 -3.35 -15.33
N SER A 381 -12.55 -2.67 -16.02
CA SER A 381 -11.32 -3.29 -16.52
C SER A 381 -10.44 -3.84 -15.40
N VAL A 382 -10.54 -3.26 -14.19
CA VAL A 382 -9.81 -3.75 -13.01
C VAL A 382 -10.21 -5.18 -12.63
N SER A 383 -11.41 -5.63 -13.04
CA SER A 383 -11.85 -7.02 -12.81
C SER A 383 -10.90 -8.05 -13.41
N VAL A 384 -10.19 -7.72 -14.49
CA VAL A 384 -9.19 -8.60 -15.10
C VAL A 384 -8.11 -9.00 -14.10
N PHE A 385 -7.64 -8.08 -13.25
CA PHE A 385 -6.65 -8.37 -12.23
C PHE A 385 -7.18 -9.37 -11.18
N PHE A 386 -8.43 -9.24 -10.78
CA PHE A 386 -9.04 -10.15 -9.80
C PHE A 386 -9.35 -11.52 -10.42
N VAL A 387 -9.85 -11.56 -11.66
CA VAL A 387 -10.12 -12.81 -12.37
C VAL A 387 -8.81 -13.58 -12.63
N VAL A 388 -7.81 -12.92 -13.18
CA VAL A 388 -6.50 -13.57 -13.45
C VAL A 388 -5.84 -14.00 -12.14
N GLY A 389 -5.84 -13.11 -11.12
CA GLY A 389 -5.33 -13.44 -9.78
C GLY A 389 -6.04 -14.63 -9.16
N PHE A 390 -7.39 -14.69 -9.28
CA PHE A 390 -8.19 -15.82 -8.82
C PHE A 390 -7.80 -17.12 -9.54
N ILE A 391 -7.72 -17.12 -10.87
CA ILE A 391 -7.33 -18.30 -11.66
C ILE A 391 -5.93 -18.80 -11.26
N LEU A 392 -4.96 -17.88 -11.15
CA LEU A 392 -3.61 -18.23 -10.72
C LEU A 392 -3.59 -18.80 -9.30
N LEU A 393 -4.38 -18.26 -8.39
CA LEU A 393 -4.48 -18.77 -7.03
C LEU A 393 -4.98 -20.22 -6.99
N GLN A 394 -5.85 -20.65 -7.94
CA GLN A 394 -6.29 -22.05 -8.00
C GLN A 394 -5.13 -23.00 -8.25
N THR A 395 -4.09 -22.58 -8.98
CA THR A 395 -2.91 -23.40 -9.26
C THR A 395 -2.02 -23.65 -8.03
N VAL A 396 -2.22 -22.89 -6.94
CA VAL A 396 -1.46 -23.01 -5.69
C VAL A 396 -1.99 -24.18 -4.86
N ASN A 397 -1.11 -25.11 -4.53
CA ASN A 397 -1.42 -26.19 -3.59
C ASN A 397 -0.92 -25.82 -2.18
N GLU A 398 -1.85 -25.35 -1.33
CA GLU A 398 -1.55 -24.87 0.03
C GLU A 398 -0.90 -25.97 0.88
N GLN A 399 -1.43 -27.22 0.82
CA GLN A 399 -0.93 -28.34 1.63
C GLN A 399 0.50 -28.72 1.23
N LYS A 400 0.76 -28.83 -0.07
CA LYS A 400 2.10 -29.13 -0.61
C LYS A 400 3.10 -28.03 -0.24
N GLY A 401 2.72 -26.78 -0.40
CA GLY A 401 3.58 -25.64 -0.06
C GLY A 401 3.90 -25.58 1.43
N ARG A 402 2.91 -25.83 2.30
CA ARG A 402 3.09 -25.91 3.75
C ARG A 402 4.01 -27.06 4.15
N ALA A 403 3.86 -28.25 3.53
CA ALA A 403 4.73 -29.39 3.79
C ALA A 403 6.19 -29.10 3.41
N VAL A 404 6.44 -28.44 2.28
CA VAL A 404 7.78 -28.00 1.87
C VAL A 404 8.35 -27.00 2.87
N ALA A 405 7.55 -26.02 3.34
CA ALA A 405 7.99 -25.03 4.29
C ALA A 405 8.39 -25.62 5.66
N LEU A 406 7.61 -26.59 6.16
CA LEU A 406 7.86 -27.26 7.45
C LEU A 406 9.05 -28.22 7.41
N ASN A 407 9.29 -28.90 6.28
CA ASN A 407 10.35 -29.89 6.13
C ASN A 407 11.67 -29.31 5.60
N TRP A 408 11.69 -27.99 5.33
CA TRP A 408 12.90 -27.34 4.83
C TRP A 408 13.99 -27.34 5.89
N LYS A 409 15.12 -27.98 5.57
CA LYS A 409 16.36 -27.90 6.34
C LYS A 409 17.30 -26.98 5.60
N ASP A 410 17.86 -25.99 6.31
CA ASP A 410 18.87 -25.10 5.74
C ASP A 410 20.17 -25.91 5.59
N ASP A 411 20.55 -26.22 4.35
CA ASP A 411 21.83 -26.84 4.02
C ASP A 411 22.94 -25.75 4.04
N SER A 412 23.03 -24.98 5.14
CA SER A 412 24.05 -23.96 5.34
C SER A 412 25.32 -24.48 5.98
#